data_3b91f999e66f42d565d71efd3eae3c2f
#
_entry.id   3b91f999e66f42d565d71efd3eae3c2f
#
_cell.length_a   1.000
_cell.length_b   1.000
_cell.length_c   1.000
_cell.angle_alpha   90.00
_cell.angle_beta   90.00
_cell.angle_gamma   90.00
#
_symmetry.space_group_name_H-M   'P 1'
#
loop_
_entity.id
_entity.type
_entity.pdbx_description
1 polymer ?
#
loop_
_entity_poly.entity_id
_entity_poly.type
_entity_poly.pdbx_seq_one_letter_code
_entity_poly.pdbx_strand_id
1 'polypeptide(L)'
;MTFMDLKTFEIWAESNIDGFHDEHIEIDEVIAPIIRELNLKGYKTKFCCSGHPYTSLNEAFTNSEETAKGLGGLVKTEKTDNEDLPIRALYIAPDDYFYIAFDGISSQDFPVPLPDSFWWDEENTIRYEYTTHGIYELLEERLTVCKALYQWAASLPHRQ
;
A
#
# COMPACT_ATOMS: atom_id res chain seq x y z
N MET A 1 -12.80 7.52 -13.97
CA MET A 1 -11.39 7.09 -14.09
C MET A 1 -11.34 5.63 -14.44
N THR A 2 -10.59 5.27 -15.47
CA THR A 2 -10.44 3.88 -15.92
C THR A 2 -9.07 3.39 -15.52
N PHE A 3 -9.02 2.32 -14.75
CA PHE A 3 -7.77 1.67 -14.39
C PHE A 3 -7.33 0.75 -15.53
N MET A 4 -6.03 0.71 -15.78
CA MET A 4 -5.42 -0.24 -16.68
C MET A 4 -5.53 -1.64 -16.08
N ASP A 5 -5.81 -2.65 -16.90
CA ASP A 5 -5.76 -4.03 -16.42
C ASP A 5 -4.31 -4.46 -16.16
N LEU A 6 -4.14 -5.42 -15.27
CA LEU A 6 -2.83 -5.84 -14.79
C LEU A 6 -1.93 -6.33 -15.94
N LYS A 7 -2.47 -7.11 -16.86
CA LYS A 7 -1.69 -7.66 -17.98
C LYS A 7 -1.13 -6.57 -18.89
N THR A 8 -1.97 -5.58 -19.23
CA THR A 8 -1.55 -4.44 -20.05
C THR A 8 -0.50 -3.62 -19.32
N PHE A 9 -0.67 -3.44 -18.00
CA PHE A 9 0.31 -2.76 -17.18
C PHE A 9 1.65 -3.50 -17.16
N GLU A 10 1.64 -4.81 -16.99
CA GLU A 10 2.88 -5.62 -17.00
C GLU A 10 3.65 -5.46 -18.30
N ILE A 11 2.96 -5.53 -19.45
CA ILE A 11 3.58 -5.36 -20.76
C ILE A 11 4.23 -3.97 -20.87
N TRP A 12 3.53 -2.95 -20.43
CA TRP A 12 4.07 -1.60 -20.45
C TRP A 12 5.25 -1.45 -19.48
N ALA A 13 5.13 -2.01 -18.28
CA ALA A 13 6.13 -1.89 -17.23
C ALA A 13 7.46 -2.54 -17.59
N GLU A 14 7.44 -3.67 -18.27
CA GLU A 14 8.65 -4.33 -18.77
C GLU A 14 9.55 -3.39 -19.59
N SER A 15 8.92 -2.48 -20.33
CA SER A 15 9.63 -1.56 -21.20
C SER A 15 9.94 -0.21 -20.58
N ASN A 16 9.29 0.15 -19.46
CA ASN A 16 9.29 1.53 -18.95
C ASN A 16 9.71 1.68 -17.49
N ILE A 17 9.69 0.60 -16.71
CA ILE A 17 10.05 0.66 -15.29
C ILE A 17 11.29 -0.20 -15.07
N ASP A 18 12.39 0.43 -14.65
CA ASP A 18 13.61 -0.28 -14.30
C ASP A 18 13.36 -1.22 -13.12
N GLY A 19 13.81 -2.46 -13.28
CA GLY A 19 13.69 -3.46 -12.22
C GLY A 19 12.29 -4.00 -12.01
N PHE A 20 11.38 -3.83 -12.97
CA PHE A 20 10.00 -4.32 -12.84
C PHE A 20 9.92 -5.82 -12.54
N HIS A 21 10.82 -6.60 -13.12
CA HIS A 21 10.91 -8.04 -12.84
C HIS A 21 11.94 -8.39 -11.77
N ASP A 22 12.47 -7.40 -11.05
CA ASP A 22 13.32 -7.67 -9.90
C ASP A 22 12.50 -8.38 -8.83
N GLU A 23 13.10 -9.38 -8.17
CA GLU A 23 12.45 -10.19 -7.13
C GLU A 23 11.86 -9.39 -5.97
N HIS A 24 12.27 -8.14 -5.85
CA HIS A 24 11.86 -7.26 -4.75
C HIS A 24 10.75 -6.28 -5.12
N ILE A 25 10.23 -6.32 -6.35
CA ILE A 25 9.18 -5.40 -6.78
C ILE A 25 7.88 -6.16 -7.01
N GLU A 26 6.93 -5.95 -6.09
CA GLU A 26 5.54 -6.34 -6.27
C GLU A 26 4.70 -5.08 -6.47
N ILE A 27 3.96 -5.03 -7.59
CA ILE A 27 3.07 -3.90 -7.88
C ILE A 27 1.64 -4.43 -7.87
N ASP A 28 0.86 -3.95 -6.91
CA ASP A 28 -0.55 -4.34 -6.83
C ASP A 28 -1.43 -3.58 -7.83
N GLU A 29 -2.58 -4.15 -8.17
CA GLU A 29 -3.48 -3.63 -9.19
C GLU A 29 -4.03 -2.24 -8.90
N VAL A 30 -4.18 -1.89 -7.63
CA VAL A 30 -4.79 -0.62 -7.23
C VAL A 30 -3.83 0.54 -7.45
N ILE A 31 -2.55 0.33 -7.22
CA ILE A 31 -1.52 1.37 -7.37
C ILE A 31 -0.94 1.42 -8.79
N ALA A 32 -1.11 0.36 -9.57
CA ALA A 32 -0.52 0.24 -10.90
C ALA A 32 -0.80 1.44 -11.83
N PRO A 33 -2.03 1.97 -11.93
CA PRO A 33 -2.30 3.15 -12.76
C PRO A 33 -1.52 4.39 -12.34
N ILE A 34 -1.31 4.56 -11.04
CA ILE A 34 -0.55 5.70 -10.49
C ILE A 34 0.91 5.58 -10.90
N ILE A 35 1.49 4.40 -10.72
CA ILE A 35 2.89 4.13 -11.10
C ILE A 35 3.09 4.35 -12.60
N ARG A 36 2.14 3.92 -13.41
CA ARG A 36 2.16 4.16 -14.85
C ARG A 36 2.20 5.66 -15.19
N GLU A 37 1.28 6.44 -14.63
CA GLU A 37 1.21 7.88 -14.88
C GLU A 37 2.50 8.58 -14.48
N LEU A 38 3.03 8.27 -13.31
CA LEU A 38 4.26 8.86 -12.81
C LEU A 38 5.44 8.56 -13.73
N ASN A 39 5.62 7.30 -14.11
CA ASN A 39 6.75 6.91 -14.96
C ASN A 39 6.62 7.46 -16.39
N LEU A 40 5.40 7.47 -16.97
CA LEU A 40 5.17 8.06 -18.29
C LEU A 40 5.53 9.55 -18.34
N LYS A 41 5.36 10.24 -17.21
CA LYS A 41 5.66 11.68 -17.10
C LYS A 41 7.10 11.97 -16.67
N GLY A 42 7.92 10.93 -16.49
CA GLY A 42 9.33 11.09 -16.16
C GLY A 42 9.62 11.13 -14.66
N TYR A 43 8.64 10.85 -13.80
CA TYR A 43 8.84 10.72 -12.35
C TYR A 43 9.08 9.27 -12.02
N LYS A 44 10.32 8.84 -12.14
CA LYS A 44 10.70 7.44 -12.02
C LYS A 44 10.52 6.91 -10.62
N THR A 45 9.72 5.84 -10.48
CA THR A 45 9.50 5.16 -9.20
C THR A 45 10.50 4.02 -9.00
N LYS A 46 10.76 3.69 -7.74
CA LYS A 46 11.69 2.64 -7.34
C LYS A 46 10.98 1.51 -6.59
N PHE A 47 10.21 1.85 -5.55
CA PHE A 47 9.44 0.92 -4.75
C PHE A 47 8.05 1.49 -4.49
N CYS A 48 7.06 0.63 -4.32
CA CYS A 48 5.71 1.06 -3.98
C CYS A 48 4.93 -0.04 -3.28
N CYS A 49 3.94 0.38 -2.47
CA CYS A 49 2.95 -0.49 -1.88
C CYS A 49 1.70 0.33 -1.53
N SER A 50 0.53 -0.14 -1.91
CA SER A 50 -0.73 0.54 -1.55
C SER A 50 -1.32 0.06 -0.24
N GLY A 51 -0.63 -0.84 0.46
CA GLY A 51 -1.19 -1.56 1.59
C GLY A 51 -2.05 -2.74 1.14
N HIS A 52 -2.30 -3.66 2.05
CA HIS A 52 -3.12 -4.83 1.76
C HIS A 52 -4.15 -5.01 2.86
N PRO A 53 -5.41 -5.32 2.54
CA PRO A 53 -6.44 -5.54 3.56
C PRO A 53 -6.14 -6.78 4.42
N TYR A 54 -5.38 -7.71 3.87
CA TYR A 54 -4.83 -8.86 4.60
C TYR A 54 -3.58 -9.35 3.88
N THR A 55 -2.57 -9.80 4.64
CA THR A 55 -1.30 -10.25 4.07
C THR A 55 -1.00 -11.71 4.38
N SER A 56 -1.17 -12.12 5.62
CA SER A 56 -0.78 -13.44 6.06
C SER A 56 -1.60 -13.89 7.27
N LEU A 57 -1.64 -15.19 7.47
CA LEU A 57 -2.15 -15.76 8.70
C LEU A 57 -1.07 -15.65 9.78
N ASN A 58 -1.40 -14.99 10.87
CA ASN A 58 -0.52 -14.80 12.01
C ASN A 58 -1.02 -15.57 13.22
N GLU A 59 -0.13 -15.82 14.16
CA GLU A 59 -0.41 -16.49 15.40
C GLU A 59 0.06 -15.66 16.58
N ALA A 60 -0.77 -15.55 17.60
CA ALA A 60 -0.40 -14.91 18.85
C ALA A 60 -1.01 -15.66 20.03
N PHE A 61 -0.32 -15.62 21.16
CA PHE A 61 -0.81 -16.18 22.41
C PHE A 61 -1.12 -15.03 23.36
N THR A 62 -2.32 -15.03 23.90
CA THR A 62 -2.78 -13.95 24.78
C THR A 62 -3.43 -14.52 26.04
N ASN A 63 -3.66 -13.63 27.02
CA ASN A 63 -4.30 -14.00 28.28
C ASN A 63 -5.82 -13.79 28.28
N SER A 64 -6.39 -13.18 27.22
CA SER A 64 -7.82 -12.93 27.15
C SER A 64 -8.33 -12.92 25.71
N GLU A 65 -9.60 -13.28 25.54
CA GLU A 65 -10.27 -13.19 24.23
C GLU A 65 -10.45 -11.75 23.77
N GLU A 66 -10.59 -10.82 24.68
CA GLU A 66 -10.72 -9.41 24.37
C GLU A 66 -9.45 -8.88 23.70
N THR A 67 -8.28 -9.23 24.22
CA THR A 67 -6.99 -8.92 23.61
C THR A 67 -6.88 -9.56 22.22
N ALA A 68 -7.30 -10.82 22.10
CA ALA A 68 -7.26 -11.53 20.82
C ALA A 68 -8.11 -10.83 19.74
N LYS A 69 -9.30 -10.37 20.11
CA LYS A 69 -10.21 -9.68 19.17
C LYS A 69 -9.65 -8.36 18.63
N GLY A 70 -8.71 -7.75 19.34
CA GLY A 70 -8.05 -6.52 18.89
C GLY A 70 -6.90 -6.71 17.91
N LEU A 71 -6.54 -7.95 17.56
CA LEU A 71 -5.34 -8.22 16.77
C LEU A 71 -5.50 -8.03 15.27
N GLY A 72 -6.72 -8.13 14.74
CA GLY A 72 -6.89 -8.01 13.29
C GLY A 72 -8.32 -8.11 12.84
N GLY A 73 -8.51 -8.17 11.52
CA GLY A 73 -9.83 -8.16 10.92
C GLY A 73 -10.61 -9.47 11.05
N LEU A 74 -9.91 -10.58 11.05
CA LEU A 74 -10.52 -11.93 11.21
C LEU A 74 -9.70 -12.70 12.24
N VAL A 75 -10.37 -13.15 13.29
CA VAL A 75 -9.72 -13.84 14.40
C VAL A 75 -10.44 -15.15 14.69
N LYS A 76 -9.68 -16.22 14.81
CA LYS A 76 -10.14 -17.49 15.34
C LYS A 76 -9.36 -17.78 16.60
N THR A 77 -10.04 -18.08 17.70
CA THR A 77 -9.39 -18.37 18.98
C THR A 77 -9.55 -19.83 19.37
N GLU A 78 -8.55 -20.36 20.06
CA GLU A 78 -8.52 -21.70 20.63
C GLU A 78 -7.97 -21.61 22.04
N LYS A 79 -8.39 -22.52 22.91
CA LYS A 79 -7.85 -22.65 24.27
C LYS A 79 -6.55 -23.44 24.24
N THR A 80 -5.61 -23.06 25.07
CA THR A 80 -4.35 -23.78 25.27
C THR A 80 -4.23 -24.26 26.71
N ASP A 81 -3.26 -25.15 26.95
CA ASP A 81 -2.94 -25.68 28.29
C ASP A 81 -2.01 -24.74 29.09
N ASN A 82 -1.59 -23.63 28.51
CA ASN A 82 -0.73 -22.65 29.17
C ASN A 82 -1.57 -21.72 30.05
N GLU A 83 -1.38 -21.78 31.36
CA GLU A 83 -2.14 -20.97 32.31
C GLU A 83 -1.89 -19.47 32.19
N ASP A 84 -0.69 -19.08 31.76
CA ASP A 84 -0.33 -17.66 31.61
C ASP A 84 -0.85 -17.06 30.30
N LEU A 85 -0.91 -17.87 29.24
CA LEU A 85 -1.37 -17.49 27.92
C LEU A 85 -2.37 -18.52 27.39
N PRO A 86 -3.59 -18.55 27.96
CA PRO A 86 -4.56 -19.62 27.69
C PRO A 86 -5.26 -19.50 26.33
N ILE A 87 -5.07 -18.40 25.60
CA ILE A 87 -5.72 -18.18 24.31
C ILE A 87 -4.68 -18.15 23.19
N ARG A 88 -4.87 -19.03 22.22
CA ARG A 88 -4.16 -19.00 20.94
C ARG A 88 -5.07 -18.32 19.94
N ALA A 89 -4.60 -17.23 19.33
CA ALA A 89 -5.32 -16.52 18.29
C ALA A 89 -4.65 -16.75 16.93
N LEU A 90 -5.45 -17.13 15.95
CA LEU A 90 -5.07 -17.11 14.53
C LEU A 90 -5.79 -15.93 13.89
N TYR A 91 -5.07 -15.03 13.28
CA TYR A 91 -5.64 -13.80 12.78
C TYR A 91 -4.98 -13.34 11.48
N ILE A 92 -5.75 -12.56 10.71
CA ILE A 92 -5.27 -11.93 9.49
C ILE A 92 -5.17 -10.43 9.76
N ALA A 93 -3.93 -9.95 9.86
CA ALA A 93 -3.68 -8.53 10.07
C ALA A 93 -3.64 -7.78 8.74
N PRO A 94 -4.29 -6.60 8.66
CA PRO A 94 -4.14 -5.77 7.48
C PRO A 94 -2.78 -5.09 7.45
N ASP A 95 -2.28 -4.86 6.24
CA ASP A 95 -1.11 -4.04 5.97
C ASP A 95 -1.61 -2.62 5.74
N ASP A 96 -1.41 -1.75 6.69
CA ASP A 96 -2.04 -0.42 6.76
C ASP A 96 -1.12 0.74 6.36
N TYR A 97 -0.02 0.46 5.69
CA TYR A 97 0.88 1.50 5.21
C TYR A 97 0.86 1.61 3.69
N PHE A 98 1.06 2.83 3.21
CA PHE A 98 1.13 3.15 1.80
C PHE A 98 2.43 3.92 1.55
N TYR A 99 3.16 3.56 0.49
CA TYR A 99 4.31 4.35 0.09
C TYR A 99 4.61 4.23 -1.41
N ILE A 100 5.17 5.29 -1.96
CA ILE A 100 5.80 5.30 -3.28
C ILE A 100 7.15 5.97 -3.13
N ALA A 101 8.23 5.24 -3.38
CA ALA A 101 9.58 5.78 -3.36
C ALA A 101 10.05 6.07 -4.79
N PHE A 102 10.73 7.20 -4.96
CA PHE A 102 11.22 7.65 -6.26
C PHE A 102 12.73 7.45 -6.39
N ASP A 103 13.19 7.32 -7.62
CA ASP A 103 14.59 7.12 -7.96
C ASP A 103 15.20 8.42 -8.52
N GLY A 104 16.15 8.98 -7.79
CA GLY A 104 16.90 10.15 -8.24
C GLY A 104 16.14 11.46 -8.28
N ILE A 105 14.94 11.53 -7.74
CA ILE A 105 14.12 12.74 -7.64
C ILE A 105 13.61 12.92 -6.21
N SER A 106 13.30 14.17 -5.87
CA SER A 106 12.85 14.53 -4.53
C SER A 106 11.55 15.34 -4.57
N SER A 107 10.98 15.62 -3.41
CA SER A 107 9.76 16.42 -3.27
C SER A 107 9.83 17.77 -4.01
N GLN A 108 11.01 18.34 -4.11
CA GLN A 108 11.21 19.64 -4.79
C GLN A 108 10.99 19.57 -6.30
N ASP A 109 11.07 18.38 -6.88
CA ASP A 109 10.87 18.17 -8.32
C ASP A 109 9.39 18.11 -8.71
N PHE A 110 8.49 18.14 -7.74
CA PHE A 110 7.04 18.00 -7.96
C PHE A 110 6.37 19.38 -7.82
N PRO A 111 5.83 19.93 -8.94
CA PRO A 111 5.25 21.27 -8.91
C PRO A 111 3.84 21.36 -8.35
N VAL A 112 3.19 20.23 -8.10
CA VAL A 112 1.82 20.18 -7.57
C VAL A 112 1.87 19.56 -6.16
N PRO A 113 1.28 20.20 -5.14
CA PRO A 113 1.26 19.66 -3.81
C PRO A 113 0.48 18.35 -3.75
N LEU A 114 0.91 17.46 -2.84
CA LEU A 114 0.22 16.18 -2.62
C LEU A 114 -1.23 16.38 -2.17
N PRO A 115 -2.11 15.41 -2.45
CA PRO A 115 -3.46 15.42 -1.88
C PRO A 115 -3.43 15.41 -0.35
N ASP A 116 -4.54 15.81 0.27
CA ASP A 116 -4.67 15.81 1.72
C ASP A 116 -4.32 14.44 2.32
N SER A 117 -3.66 14.47 3.48
CA SER A 117 -3.25 13.31 4.25
C SER A 117 -2.07 12.51 3.70
N PHE A 118 -1.60 12.83 2.50
CA PHE A 118 -0.32 12.32 2.01
C PHE A 118 0.81 13.26 2.45
N TRP A 119 1.99 12.70 2.67
CA TRP A 119 3.17 13.51 3.03
C TRP A 119 4.44 12.95 2.40
N TRP A 120 5.46 13.79 2.32
CA TRP A 120 6.79 13.38 1.89
C TRP A 120 7.61 12.92 3.09
N ASP A 121 8.10 11.68 3.01
CA ASP A 121 9.03 11.10 3.97
C ASP A 121 10.41 10.99 3.33
N GLU A 122 11.45 11.46 4.03
CA GLU A 122 12.82 11.44 3.54
C GLU A 122 13.02 12.09 2.17
N GLU A 123 12.19 13.06 1.82
CA GLU A 123 12.23 13.84 0.57
C GLU A 123 11.89 13.07 -0.71
N ASN A 124 12.04 11.76 -0.74
CA ASN A 124 11.86 10.95 -1.95
C ASN A 124 10.72 9.93 -1.87
N THR A 125 9.98 9.90 -0.79
CA THR A 125 8.95 8.89 -0.57
C THR A 125 7.63 9.53 -0.20
N ILE A 126 6.58 9.22 -0.97
CA ILE A 126 5.21 9.59 -0.61
C ILE A 126 4.68 8.54 0.35
N ARG A 127 4.05 8.99 1.44
CA ARG A 127 3.41 8.11 2.42
C ARG A 127 1.98 8.52 2.68
N TYR A 128 1.20 7.56 3.11
CA TYR A 128 -0.16 7.71 3.61
C TYR A 128 -0.35 6.70 4.74
N GLU A 129 -0.95 7.13 5.83
CA GLU A 129 -1.30 6.26 6.95
C GLU A 129 -2.80 6.03 6.97
N TYR A 130 -3.22 4.79 6.85
CA TYR A 130 -4.65 4.45 6.85
C TYR A 130 -5.27 4.72 8.22
N THR A 131 -6.48 5.25 8.21
CA THR A 131 -7.21 5.63 9.42
C THR A 131 -8.17 4.53 9.89
N THR A 132 -8.52 3.61 8.99
CA THR A 132 -9.42 2.51 9.30
C THR A 132 -8.64 1.25 9.67
N HIS A 133 -9.26 0.37 10.44
CA HIS A 133 -8.62 -0.83 10.97
C HIS A 133 -9.32 -2.14 10.54
N GLY A 134 -10.53 -2.06 10.00
CA GLY A 134 -11.24 -3.22 9.48
C GLY A 134 -10.81 -3.56 8.05
N ILE A 135 -10.95 -4.83 7.66
CA ILE A 135 -10.56 -5.27 6.30
C ILE A 135 -11.38 -4.55 5.22
N TYR A 136 -12.69 -4.48 5.39
CA TYR A 136 -13.57 -3.87 4.40
C TYR A 136 -13.40 -2.35 4.35
N GLU A 137 -13.29 -1.72 5.49
CA GLU A 137 -13.06 -0.29 5.62
C GLU A 137 -11.71 0.09 5.02
N LEU A 138 -10.67 -0.73 5.23
CA LEU A 138 -9.36 -0.52 4.62
C LEU A 138 -9.41 -0.62 3.10
N LEU A 139 -10.18 -1.58 2.55
CA LEU A 139 -10.39 -1.70 1.10
C LEU A 139 -11.01 -0.44 0.52
N GLU A 140 -12.06 0.09 1.15
CA GLU A 140 -12.73 1.31 0.69
C GLU A 140 -11.81 2.52 0.79
N GLU A 141 -11.11 2.67 1.90
CA GLU A 141 -10.16 3.77 2.09
C GLU A 141 -9.04 3.69 1.05
N ARG A 142 -8.49 2.51 0.82
CA ARG A 142 -7.43 2.29 -0.19
C ARG A 142 -7.87 2.74 -1.58
N LEU A 143 -9.07 2.37 -2.01
CA LEU A 143 -9.61 2.81 -3.30
C LEU A 143 -9.77 4.32 -3.36
N THR A 144 -10.29 4.93 -2.30
CA THR A 144 -10.50 6.38 -2.24
C THR A 144 -9.19 7.15 -2.31
N VAL A 145 -8.19 6.76 -1.52
CA VAL A 145 -6.90 7.47 -1.50
C VAL A 145 -6.11 7.23 -2.78
N CYS A 146 -6.20 6.04 -3.38
CA CYS A 146 -5.54 5.77 -4.66
C CYS A 146 -6.16 6.57 -5.79
N LYS A 147 -7.48 6.77 -5.80
CA LYS A 147 -8.12 7.68 -6.77
C LYS A 147 -7.64 9.11 -6.63
N ALA A 148 -7.54 9.61 -5.40
CA ALA A 148 -7.03 10.96 -5.14
C ALA A 148 -5.59 11.11 -5.62
N LEU A 149 -4.74 10.13 -5.34
CA LEU A 149 -3.34 10.16 -5.76
C LEU A 149 -3.19 9.99 -7.28
N TYR A 150 -4.05 9.19 -7.90
CA TYR A 150 -4.08 9.10 -9.37
C TYR A 150 -4.41 10.46 -10.01
N GLN A 151 -5.42 11.16 -9.50
CA GLN A 151 -5.78 12.50 -9.99
C GLN A 151 -4.64 13.49 -9.83
N TRP A 152 -3.92 13.42 -8.72
CA TRP A 152 -2.72 14.20 -8.52
C TRP A 152 -1.64 13.87 -9.55
N ALA A 153 -1.33 12.60 -9.75
CA ALA A 153 -0.35 12.15 -10.74
C ALA A 153 -0.74 12.58 -12.16
N ALA A 154 -2.03 12.48 -12.50
CA ALA A 154 -2.56 12.92 -13.78
C ALA A 154 -2.43 14.43 -14.00
N SER A 155 -2.45 15.21 -12.91
CA SER A 155 -2.31 16.68 -12.96
C SER A 155 -0.85 17.15 -13.12
N LEU A 156 0.12 16.29 -12.88
CA LEU A 156 1.53 16.64 -13.00
C LEU A 156 1.93 16.91 -14.46
N PRO A 157 2.78 17.91 -14.71
CA PRO A 157 3.36 18.09 -16.03
C PRO A 157 4.41 17.02 -16.31
N HIS A 158 4.70 16.77 -17.59
CA HIS A 158 5.82 15.94 -17.96
C HIS A 158 7.13 16.56 -17.48
N ARG A 159 8.01 15.76 -16.89
CA ARG A 159 9.37 16.19 -16.56
C ARG A 159 10.18 16.38 -17.84
N GLN A 160 11.02 17.39 -17.78
CA GLN A 160 11.95 17.66 -18.87
C GLN A 160 13.35 17.14 -18.54
#